data_1afe0cb0237fc6dc03e242082f7dfabc
#
_entry.id   1afe0cb0237fc6dc03e242082f7dfabc
#
_cell.length_a   1.000
_cell.length_b   1.000
_cell.length_c   1.000
_cell.angle_alpha   90.00
_cell.angle_beta   90.00
_cell.angle_gamma   90.00
#
_symmetry.space_group_name_H-M   'P 1'
#
loop_
_entity.id
_entity.type
_entity.pdbx_description
1 polymer ?
#
loop_
_entity_poly.entity_id
_entity_poly.type
_entity_poly.pdbx_seq_one_letter_code
_entity_poly.pdbx_strand_id
1 'polypeptide(L)'
;MMLPSHSPRPWPARAGLPRVDTARALAALTLLAAALASPPAGADTRTLCTIVADAASGRVLAERGEGCATRVTPASTFKIALSLMGFDAGVLTDAHAPVLPFRAGYPDWGGDAWRQPTDPARWMRYSVFWYSQQLTQRLGQARFASYTQRFGYGNADVAPGPGEFAGMKGAWNSGSLRIAPREQIAFLRAIVNRTLPVSAHAFEMTDRITLIDAQPDGWIVHGKTGTSSPGDDGRFDRARAYGWFVGWAARGTRAVVFAHLIQDDAPHDVSAGLRARDALLAELPALALPAAGAVPPAR
;
A
#
# COMPACT_ATOMS: atom_id res chain seq x y z
N MET A 1 -54.67 32.26 -75.84
CA MET A 1 -53.70 32.44 -74.83
C MET A 1 -52.64 31.36 -75.04
N MET A 2 -51.55 31.73 -75.72
CA MET A 2 -50.52 30.81 -76.22
C MET A 2 -49.37 30.73 -75.17
N LEU A 3 -49.01 29.54 -74.80
CA LEU A 3 -47.84 29.29 -73.99
C LEU A 3 -46.59 29.14 -74.88
N PRO A 4 -45.45 29.68 -74.54
CA PRO A 4 -44.21 29.56 -75.28
C PRO A 4 -43.51 28.24 -74.98
N SER A 5 -43.05 27.57 -76.05
CA SER A 5 -42.22 26.37 -76.05
C SER A 5 -40.81 26.70 -75.65
N HIS A 6 -40.26 25.98 -74.61
CA HIS A 6 -38.86 26.05 -74.24
C HIS A 6 -38.11 24.86 -74.82
N SER A 7 -37.14 25.11 -75.68
CA SER A 7 -36.17 24.13 -76.17
C SER A 7 -35.06 23.89 -75.13
N PRO A 8 -34.56 22.65 -74.94
CA PRO A 8 -33.52 22.33 -73.96
C PRO A 8 -32.13 22.78 -74.47
N ARG A 9 -31.36 23.37 -73.54
CA ARG A 9 -29.95 23.71 -73.74
C ARG A 9 -29.05 22.46 -73.56
N PRO A 10 -27.94 22.31 -74.32
CA PRO A 10 -27.02 21.20 -74.21
C PRO A 10 -26.15 21.36 -72.96
N TRP A 11 -25.87 20.25 -72.29
CA TRP A 11 -25.00 20.15 -71.14
C TRP A 11 -23.53 20.31 -71.52
N PRO A 12 -22.68 20.96 -70.67
CA PRO A 12 -21.27 21.07 -70.97
C PRO A 12 -20.55 19.74 -70.68
N ALA A 13 -19.52 19.47 -71.50
CA ALA A 13 -18.68 18.29 -71.43
C ALA A 13 -17.99 18.16 -70.03
N ARG A 14 -17.97 16.95 -69.46
CA ARG A 14 -17.28 16.61 -68.22
C ARG A 14 -15.79 16.84 -68.40
N ALA A 15 -15.23 17.76 -67.61
CA ALA A 15 -13.78 17.87 -67.38
C ALA A 15 -13.28 16.62 -66.66
N GLY A 16 -12.23 16.00 -67.13
CA GLY A 16 -11.63 14.81 -66.58
C GLY A 16 -11.04 15.12 -65.21
N LEU A 17 -11.37 14.30 -64.19
CA LEU A 17 -10.78 14.33 -62.86
C LEU A 17 -9.32 13.88 -62.98
N PRO A 18 -8.39 14.51 -62.24
CA PRO A 18 -7.00 14.06 -62.16
C PRO A 18 -6.93 12.67 -61.52
N ARG A 19 -6.15 11.78 -62.13
CA ARG A 19 -5.82 10.47 -61.56
C ARG A 19 -5.03 10.68 -60.27
N VAL A 20 -5.64 10.39 -59.14
CA VAL A 20 -4.96 10.34 -57.83
C VAL A 20 -4.17 9.04 -57.80
N ASP A 21 -2.87 9.15 -57.58
CA ASP A 21 -1.95 8.01 -57.48
C ASP A 21 -2.28 7.22 -56.19
N THR A 22 -2.99 6.11 -56.35
CA THR A 22 -3.53 5.28 -55.26
C THR A 22 -2.42 4.72 -54.37
N ALA A 23 -1.19 4.62 -54.86
CA ALA A 23 -0.04 4.15 -54.08
C ALA A 23 0.43 5.17 -53.04
N ARG A 24 0.30 6.50 -53.31
CA ARG A 24 0.66 7.54 -52.32
C ARG A 24 -0.43 7.78 -51.29
N ALA A 25 -1.67 7.53 -51.60
CA ALA A 25 -2.80 7.66 -50.66
C ALA A 25 -2.80 6.51 -49.62
N LEU A 26 -2.42 5.29 -49.99
CA LEU A 26 -2.30 4.16 -49.08
C LEU A 26 -1.12 4.30 -48.09
N ALA A 27 0.01 4.86 -48.52
CA ALA A 27 1.17 5.12 -47.68
C ALA A 27 0.90 6.22 -46.62
N ALA A 28 0.10 7.23 -46.95
CA ALA A 28 -0.30 8.29 -46.03
C ALA A 28 -1.33 7.82 -44.97
N LEU A 29 -2.25 6.92 -45.34
CA LEU A 29 -3.21 6.34 -44.39
C LEU A 29 -2.56 5.36 -43.39
N THR A 30 -1.55 4.61 -43.83
CA THR A 30 -0.83 3.68 -42.91
C THR A 30 0.06 4.41 -41.89
N LEU A 31 0.64 5.55 -42.25
CA LEU A 31 1.40 6.40 -41.33
C LEU A 31 0.51 7.13 -40.30
N LEU A 32 -0.72 7.50 -40.67
CA LEU A 32 -1.67 8.14 -39.77
C LEU A 32 -2.31 7.15 -38.77
N ALA A 33 -2.50 5.89 -39.17
CA ALA A 33 -3.02 4.85 -38.29
C ALA A 33 -2.00 4.38 -37.22
N ALA A 34 -0.70 4.47 -37.48
CA ALA A 34 0.34 4.15 -36.53
C ALA A 34 0.52 5.22 -35.44
N ALA A 35 0.10 6.46 -35.65
CA ALA A 35 0.18 7.55 -34.69
C ALA A 35 -0.97 7.57 -33.67
N LEU A 36 -2.04 6.77 -33.84
CA LEU A 36 -3.23 6.75 -32.98
C LEU A 36 -3.25 5.56 -31.99
N ALA A 37 -2.24 4.70 -32.02
CA ALA A 37 -2.11 3.57 -31.09
C ALA A 37 -1.10 3.85 -29.99
N SER A 38 -1.05 5.08 -29.45
CA SER A 38 -0.46 5.27 -28.13
C SER A 38 -1.40 4.60 -27.13
N PRO A 39 -0.96 3.58 -26.36
CA PRO A 39 -1.78 3.08 -25.28
C PRO A 39 -2.10 4.28 -24.37
N PRO A 40 -3.28 4.34 -23.76
CA PRO A 40 -3.56 5.36 -22.77
C PRO A 40 -2.41 5.27 -21.76
N ALA A 41 -1.78 6.40 -21.45
CA ALA A 41 -0.83 6.47 -20.36
C ALA A 41 -1.59 6.03 -19.10
N GLY A 42 -1.56 4.74 -18.80
CA GLY A 42 -2.06 4.20 -17.55
C GLY A 42 -1.30 4.93 -16.47
N ALA A 43 -2.00 5.35 -15.41
CA ALA A 43 -1.35 5.96 -14.29
C ALA A 43 -0.27 5.00 -13.78
N ASP A 44 0.99 5.34 -13.99
CA ASP A 44 2.10 4.45 -13.73
C ASP A 44 2.31 4.31 -12.22
N THR A 45 2.39 3.07 -11.77
CA THR A 45 2.77 2.73 -10.40
C THR A 45 4.06 1.93 -10.49
N ARG A 46 5.11 2.40 -9.81
CA ARG A 46 6.37 1.68 -9.75
C ARG A 46 6.52 0.91 -8.46
N THR A 47 7.07 -0.29 -8.53
CA THR A 47 7.47 -1.06 -7.37
C THR A 47 8.80 -0.53 -6.85
N LEU A 48 8.79 0.05 -5.64
CA LEU A 48 10.02 0.47 -4.95
C LEU A 48 10.72 -0.72 -4.31
N CYS A 49 9.96 -1.63 -3.70
CA CYS A 49 10.51 -2.86 -3.12
C CYS A 49 9.43 -3.93 -2.96
N THR A 50 9.77 -5.16 -3.35
CA THR A 50 9.08 -6.37 -2.91
C THR A 50 10.13 -7.27 -2.24
N ILE A 51 9.95 -7.61 -0.98
CA ILE A 51 10.83 -8.51 -0.26
C ILE A 51 10.02 -9.53 0.51
N VAL A 52 10.39 -10.81 0.34
CA VAL A 52 9.83 -11.96 1.06
C VAL A 52 10.98 -12.75 1.66
N ALA A 53 10.88 -13.07 2.93
CA ALA A 53 11.91 -13.84 3.63
C ALA A 53 11.28 -14.98 4.44
N ASP A 54 12.02 -16.05 4.60
CA ASP A 54 11.70 -17.11 5.54
C ASP A 54 11.70 -16.58 6.98
N ALA A 55 10.62 -16.78 7.70
CA ALA A 55 10.42 -16.15 9.01
C ALA A 55 11.44 -16.66 10.05
N ALA A 56 11.76 -17.94 10.04
CA ALA A 56 12.67 -18.54 11.02
C ALA A 56 14.13 -18.17 10.74
N SER A 57 14.63 -18.48 9.56
CA SER A 57 16.04 -18.27 9.21
C SER A 57 16.38 -16.84 8.81
N GLY A 58 15.41 -16.07 8.31
CA GLY A 58 15.63 -14.75 7.71
C GLY A 58 16.22 -14.79 6.30
N ARG A 59 16.36 -15.97 5.71
CA ARG A 59 16.81 -16.08 4.33
C ARG A 59 15.83 -15.39 3.40
N VAL A 60 16.32 -14.44 2.61
CA VAL A 60 15.54 -13.78 1.58
C VAL A 60 15.19 -14.80 0.49
N LEU A 61 13.90 -14.93 0.21
CA LEU A 61 13.36 -15.81 -0.83
C LEU A 61 13.17 -15.05 -2.14
N ALA A 62 12.76 -13.81 -2.04
CA ALA A 62 12.63 -12.90 -3.17
C ALA A 62 12.92 -11.46 -2.72
N GLU A 63 13.65 -10.71 -3.54
CA GLU A 63 13.85 -9.28 -3.38
C GLU A 63 13.89 -8.63 -4.75
N ARG A 64 13.07 -7.57 -4.96
CA ARG A 64 12.97 -6.81 -6.21
C ARG A 64 12.83 -5.33 -5.89
N GLY A 65 13.40 -4.48 -6.74
CA GLY A 65 13.35 -3.01 -6.63
C GLY A 65 14.52 -2.44 -5.85
N GLU A 66 14.85 -1.18 -6.14
CA GLU A 66 16.03 -0.49 -5.61
C GLU A 66 15.78 0.19 -4.25
N GLY A 67 14.50 0.35 -3.85
CA GLY A 67 14.09 1.04 -2.63
C GLY A 67 14.09 0.18 -1.36
N CYS A 68 14.56 -1.08 -1.40
CA CYS A 68 14.44 -2.00 -0.26
C CYS A 68 15.20 -1.56 1.01
N ALA A 69 16.22 -0.72 0.87
CA ALA A 69 16.97 -0.12 1.98
C ALA A 69 16.57 1.33 2.27
N THR A 70 15.68 1.91 1.46
CA THR A 70 15.29 3.32 1.61
C THR A 70 14.18 3.47 2.64
N ARG A 71 14.40 4.30 3.65
CA ARG A 71 13.41 4.62 4.66
C ARG A 71 12.38 5.61 4.14
N VAL A 72 11.10 5.27 4.26
CA VAL A 72 9.96 6.15 4.04
C VAL A 72 9.01 6.08 5.23
N THR A 73 8.01 6.95 5.28
CA THR A 73 7.00 6.89 6.34
C THR A 73 6.27 5.53 6.33
N PRO A 74 6.09 4.87 7.48
CA PRO A 74 5.39 3.58 7.56
C PRO A 74 3.89 3.68 7.32
N ALA A 75 3.32 4.87 7.46
CA ALA A 75 1.88 5.08 7.40
C ALA A 75 1.12 4.11 8.34
N SER A 76 -0.02 3.61 7.90
CA SER A 76 -0.85 2.71 8.71
C SER A 76 -0.26 1.32 8.96
N THR A 77 0.89 0.95 8.35
CA THR A 77 1.57 -0.32 8.72
C THR A 77 2.10 -0.29 10.15
N PHE A 78 2.37 0.90 10.69
CA PHE A 78 2.77 1.09 12.09
C PHE A 78 1.71 0.63 13.10
N LYS A 79 0.45 0.44 12.67
CA LYS A 79 -0.61 -0.11 13.54
C LYS A 79 -0.27 -1.51 14.09
N ILE A 80 0.57 -2.29 13.39
CA ILE A 80 1.08 -3.57 13.91
C ILE A 80 1.93 -3.33 15.16
N ALA A 81 2.86 -2.37 15.13
CA ALA A 81 3.66 -2.02 16.31
C ALA A 81 2.78 -1.41 17.42
N LEU A 82 1.85 -0.53 17.07
CA LEU A 82 0.92 0.07 18.04
C LEU A 82 0.02 -0.97 18.71
N SER A 83 -0.39 -2.04 18.00
CA SER A 83 -1.19 -3.11 18.61
C SER A 83 -0.40 -3.86 19.67
N LEU A 84 0.84 -4.23 19.37
CA LEU A 84 1.74 -4.84 20.36
C LEU A 84 1.93 -3.95 21.60
N MET A 85 2.20 -2.66 21.41
CA MET A 85 2.33 -1.69 22.49
C MET A 85 1.05 -1.58 23.33
N GLY A 86 -0.09 -1.52 22.65
CA GLY A 86 -1.39 -1.34 23.30
C GLY A 86 -1.81 -2.54 24.13
N PHE A 87 -1.64 -3.75 23.62
CA PHE A 87 -1.96 -4.98 24.33
C PHE A 87 -0.96 -5.27 25.46
N ASP A 88 0.34 -5.03 25.23
CA ASP A 88 1.36 -5.23 26.26
C ASP A 88 1.22 -4.27 27.45
N ALA A 89 0.85 -3.01 27.15
CA ALA A 89 0.62 -1.99 28.18
C ALA A 89 -0.76 -2.09 28.87
N GLY A 90 -1.63 -3.03 28.46
CA GLY A 90 -2.98 -3.17 28.99
C GLY A 90 -3.95 -2.03 28.59
N VAL A 91 -3.57 -1.20 27.62
CA VAL A 91 -4.45 -0.14 27.06
C VAL A 91 -5.50 -0.75 26.14
N LEU A 92 -5.14 -1.80 25.40
CA LEU A 92 -6.03 -2.71 24.70
C LEU A 92 -6.12 -4.00 25.53
N THR A 93 -7.33 -4.54 25.73
CA THR A 93 -7.54 -5.74 26.55
C THR A 93 -7.82 -6.98 25.72
N ASP A 94 -8.60 -6.83 24.65
CA ASP A 94 -8.86 -7.91 23.69
C ASP A 94 -9.19 -7.32 22.30
N ALA A 95 -9.56 -8.18 21.34
CA ALA A 95 -9.86 -7.77 19.98
C ALA A 95 -11.04 -6.79 19.86
N HIS A 96 -11.90 -6.71 20.88
CA HIS A 96 -13.11 -5.89 20.89
C HIS A 96 -13.17 -4.88 22.03
N ALA A 97 -12.12 -4.75 22.83
CA ALA A 97 -12.05 -3.81 23.95
C ALA A 97 -10.68 -3.07 24.02
N PRO A 98 -10.73 -1.76 24.31
CA PRO A 98 -11.90 -0.94 24.56
C PRO A 98 -12.60 -0.48 23.27
N VAL A 99 -13.93 -0.33 23.33
CA VAL A 99 -14.69 0.38 22.31
C VAL A 99 -14.62 1.89 22.60
N LEU A 100 -14.11 2.67 21.66
CA LEU A 100 -14.06 4.13 21.79
C LEU A 100 -15.08 4.77 20.84
N PRO A 101 -15.89 5.76 21.30
CA PRO A 101 -16.80 6.48 20.44
C PRO A 101 -16.03 7.47 19.54
N PHE A 102 -16.51 7.64 18.31
CA PHE A 102 -16.10 8.78 17.47
C PHE A 102 -16.56 10.08 18.12
N ARG A 103 -15.75 11.14 18.02
CA ARG A 103 -16.09 12.47 18.51
C ARG A 103 -15.88 13.50 17.42
N ALA A 104 -16.70 14.55 17.40
CA ALA A 104 -16.49 15.69 16.52
C ALA A 104 -15.08 16.28 16.71
N GLY A 105 -14.42 16.60 15.59
CA GLY A 105 -13.03 17.08 15.58
C GLY A 105 -11.97 15.97 15.47
N TYR A 106 -12.36 14.68 15.53
CA TYR A 106 -11.43 13.61 15.17
C TYR A 106 -11.23 13.55 13.65
N PRO A 107 -10.03 13.14 13.18
CA PRO A 107 -9.81 12.87 11.78
C PRO A 107 -10.83 11.87 11.23
N ASP A 108 -11.49 12.21 10.11
CA ASP A 108 -12.56 11.40 9.53
C ASP A 108 -12.46 11.20 8.01
N TRP A 109 -11.28 11.45 7.41
CA TRP A 109 -11.05 11.28 5.97
C TRP A 109 -11.22 9.83 5.48
N GLY A 110 -11.32 8.85 6.38
CA GLY A 110 -11.67 7.46 6.07
C GLY A 110 -13.18 7.23 5.89
N GLY A 111 -13.98 8.31 5.87
CA GLY A 111 -15.42 8.26 5.63
C GLY A 111 -16.23 7.65 6.77
N ASP A 112 -17.40 7.12 6.44
CA ASP A 112 -18.37 6.62 7.42
C ASP A 112 -17.83 5.48 8.29
N ALA A 113 -16.89 4.69 7.77
CA ALA A 113 -16.25 3.64 8.55
C ALA A 113 -15.48 4.20 9.76
N TRP A 114 -14.98 5.44 9.71
CA TRP A 114 -14.25 6.07 10.81
C TRP A 114 -15.16 6.80 11.80
N ARG A 115 -16.39 7.15 11.41
CA ARG A 115 -17.37 7.84 12.26
C ARG A 115 -18.16 6.92 13.19
N GLN A 116 -17.77 5.64 13.26
CA GLN A 116 -18.43 4.63 14.09
C GLN A 116 -17.66 4.40 15.40
N PRO A 117 -18.34 3.92 16.47
CA PRO A 117 -17.64 3.34 17.61
C PRO A 117 -16.66 2.28 17.15
N THR A 118 -15.45 2.33 17.66
CA THR A 118 -14.33 1.55 17.14
C THR A 118 -13.65 0.77 18.25
N ASP A 119 -13.50 -0.54 18.06
CA ASP A 119 -12.72 -1.47 18.84
C ASP A 119 -11.36 -1.79 18.14
N PRO A 120 -10.43 -2.55 18.76
CA PRO A 120 -9.14 -2.89 18.16
C PRO A 120 -9.26 -3.63 16.81
N ALA A 121 -10.19 -4.57 16.65
CA ALA A 121 -10.41 -5.28 15.39
C ALA A 121 -10.88 -4.33 14.29
N ARG A 122 -11.85 -3.49 14.59
CA ARG A 122 -12.35 -2.47 13.66
C ARG A 122 -11.28 -1.43 13.33
N TRP A 123 -10.51 -0.97 14.33
CA TRP A 123 -9.37 -0.09 14.15
C TRP A 123 -8.37 -0.63 13.14
N MET A 124 -7.98 -1.88 13.27
CA MET A 124 -7.03 -2.53 12.36
C MET A 124 -7.64 -2.69 10.96
N ARG A 125 -8.87 -3.21 10.86
CA ARG A 125 -9.57 -3.48 9.59
C ARG A 125 -9.79 -2.22 8.77
N TYR A 126 -10.34 -1.17 9.36
CA TYR A 126 -10.66 0.09 8.67
C TYR A 126 -9.57 1.13 8.78
N SER A 127 -8.44 0.79 9.40
CA SER A 127 -7.28 1.68 9.52
C SER A 127 -7.57 3.01 10.23
N VAL A 128 -8.48 3.03 11.21
CA VAL A 128 -9.00 4.22 11.88
C VAL A 128 -7.87 5.03 12.55
N PHE A 129 -7.57 6.22 12.00
CA PHE A 129 -6.41 6.99 12.43
C PHE A 129 -6.58 7.59 13.84
N TRP A 130 -7.73 8.17 14.13
CA TRP A 130 -8.01 8.78 15.43
C TRP A 130 -7.90 7.76 16.60
N TYR A 131 -8.24 6.49 16.35
CA TYR A 131 -8.07 5.45 17.37
C TYR A 131 -6.58 5.24 17.70
N SER A 132 -5.70 5.29 16.69
CA SER A 132 -4.24 5.28 16.92
C SER A 132 -3.78 6.45 17.80
N GLN A 133 -4.30 7.65 17.55
CA GLN A 133 -3.99 8.83 18.37
C GLN A 133 -4.47 8.68 19.82
N GLN A 134 -5.67 8.15 20.02
CA GLN A 134 -6.18 7.86 21.37
C GLN A 134 -5.35 6.80 22.09
N LEU A 135 -4.85 5.80 21.36
CA LEU A 135 -3.99 4.75 21.90
C LEU A 135 -2.64 5.34 22.33
N THR A 136 -1.97 6.10 21.47
CA THR A 136 -0.68 6.72 21.81
C THR A 136 -0.78 7.72 22.96
N GLN A 137 -1.87 8.48 23.05
CA GLN A 137 -2.14 9.37 24.17
C GLN A 137 -2.26 8.61 25.51
N ARG A 138 -2.92 7.45 25.52
CA ARG A 138 -3.04 6.58 26.72
C ARG A 138 -1.72 5.91 27.08
N LEU A 139 -0.90 5.56 26.11
CA LEU A 139 0.47 5.07 26.37
C LEU A 139 1.33 6.15 27.01
N GLY A 140 1.19 7.39 26.58
CA GLY A 140 2.04 8.52 26.93
C GLY A 140 3.38 8.51 26.17
N GLN A 141 3.98 9.69 26.00
CA GLN A 141 5.16 9.91 25.18
C GLN A 141 6.36 9.01 25.56
N ALA A 142 6.63 8.87 26.85
CA ALA A 142 7.79 8.11 27.33
C ALA A 142 7.68 6.61 26.99
N ARG A 143 6.52 5.99 27.23
CA ARG A 143 6.29 4.58 26.88
C ARG A 143 6.26 4.36 25.38
N PHE A 144 5.61 5.27 24.64
CA PHE A 144 5.57 5.22 23.19
C PHE A 144 6.97 5.23 22.58
N ALA A 145 7.83 6.17 22.98
CA ALA A 145 9.23 6.23 22.55
C ALA A 145 10.02 4.99 22.95
N SER A 146 9.89 4.55 24.22
CA SER A 146 10.57 3.35 24.72
C SER A 146 10.21 2.09 23.92
N TYR A 147 8.94 1.86 23.63
CA TYR A 147 8.53 0.73 22.79
C TYR A 147 9.11 0.81 21.39
N THR A 148 9.02 1.97 20.72
CA THR A 148 9.52 2.15 19.35
C THR A 148 11.02 1.85 19.28
N GLN A 149 11.80 2.31 20.27
CA GLN A 149 13.23 2.01 20.39
C GLN A 149 13.50 0.52 20.66
N ARG A 150 12.80 -0.10 21.61
CA ARG A 150 12.98 -1.52 21.95
C ARG A 150 12.59 -2.46 20.81
N PHE A 151 11.66 -2.04 19.95
CA PHE A 151 11.29 -2.79 18.75
C PHE A 151 12.31 -2.63 17.62
N GLY A 152 13.27 -1.70 17.73
CA GLY A 152 14.19 -1.37 16.63
C GLY A 152 13.44 -0.90 15.38
N TYR A 153 12.33 -0.17 15.57
CA TYR A 153 11.44 0.16 14.46
C TYR A 153 11.97 1.34 13.65
N GLY A 154 12.65 1.05 12.55
CA GLY A 154 13.21 2.04 11.64
C GLY A 154 14.18 3.01 12.31
N ASN A 155 13.95 4.33 12.16
CA ASN A 155 14.74 5.36 12.85
C ASN A 155 14.29 5.61 14.29
N ALA A 156 13.21 4.99 14.74
CA ALA A 156 12.60 5.11 16.05
C ALA A 156 12.27 6.56 16.47
N ASP A 157 12.18 7.48 15.52
CA ASP A 157 11.95 8.91 15.79
C ASP A 157 10.44 9.19 15.95
N VAL A 158 10.00 9.27 17.17
CA VAL A 158 8.65 9.64 17.59
C VAL A 158 8.65 10.85 18.51
N ALA A 159 9.66 11.71 18.38
CA ALA A 159 9.81 12.90 19.20
C ALA A 159 8.62 13.88 18.99
N PRO A 160 8.21 14.61 20.03
CA PRO A 160 7.31 15.74 19.86
C PRO A 160 7.91 16.79 18.94
N GLY A 161 7.06 17.46 18.16
CA GLY A 161 7.48 18.49 17.23
C GLY A 161 6.35 19.48 16.91
N PRO A 162 6.60 20.53 16.13
CA PRO A 162 5.61 21.55 15.81
C PRO A 162 4.54 21.10 14.82
N GLY A 163 4.73 19.98 14.10
CA GLY A 163 3.79 19.50 13.08
C GLY A 163 2.50 18.92 13.66
N GLU A 164 1.43 18.99 12.90
CA GLU A 164 0.12 18.42 13.24
C GLU A 164 0.24 16.92 13.59
N PHE A 165 1.12 16.20 12.89
CA PHE A 165 1.37 14.77 13.08
C PHE A 165 2.68 14.46 13.80
N ALA A 166 3.19 15.39 14.63
CA ALA A 166 4.39 15.14 15.41
C ALA A 166 4.13 14.21 16.62
N GLY A 167 5.11 13.40 16.98
CA GLY A 167 5.07 12.52 18.14
C GLY A 167 3.81 11.64 18.18
N MET A 168 3.13 11.64 19.30
CA MET A 168 1.93 10.83 19.54
C MET A 168 0.74 11.18 18.65
N LYS A 169 0.74 12.33 17.97
CA LYS A 169 -0.34 12.73 17.08
C LYS A 169 -0.28 12.05 15.72
N GLY A 170 0.85 11.44 15.36
CA GLY A 170 0.94 10.73 14.09
C GLY A 170 2.32 10.73 13.45
N ALA A 171 3.43 10.64 14.21
CA ALA A 171 4.80 10.57 13.67
C ALA A 171 4.96 9.54 12.56
N TRP A 172 4.12 8.50 12.57
CA TRP A 172 4.09 7.41 11.59
C TRP A 172 3.35 7.74 10.28
N ASN A 173 2.57 8.82 10.21
CA ASN A 173 1.74 9.13 9.04
C ASN A 173 2.46 10.03 8.02
N SER A 174 2.93 11.18 8.45
CA SER A 174 3.69 12.14 7.65
C SER A 174 4.76 12.86 8.49
N GLY A 175 5.08 12.30 9.64
CA GLY A 175 6.04 12.85 10.59
C GLY A 175 7.44 12.27 10.45
N SER A 176 8.18 12.27 11.56
CA SER A 176 9.60 11.92 11.64
C SER A 176 9.90 10.43 11.57
N LEU A 177 8.93 9.56 11.90
CA LEU A 177 9.15 8.11 11.91
C LEU A 177 9.28 7.56 10.49
N ARG A 178 10.39 6.89 10.21
CA ARG A 178 10.75 6.30 8.93
C ARG A 178 11.20 4.87 9.10
N ILE A 179 10.88 4.01 8.11
CA ILE A 179 11.33 2.61 8.08
C ILE A 179 11.55 2.14 6.65
N ALA A 180 12.56 1.30 6.44
CA ALA A 180 12.83 0.66 5.16
C ALA A 180 12.13 -0.72 5.06
N PRO A 181 11.82 -1.22 3.85
CA PRO A 181 11.27 -2.57 3.68
C PRO A 181 12.09 -3.67 4.35
N ARG A 182 13.43 -3.63 4.27
CA ARG A 182 14.31 -4.58 4.97
C ARG A 182 14.17 -4.51 6.49
N GLU A 183 13.97 -3.31 7.04
CA GLU A 183 13.73 -3.13 8.48
C GLU A 183 12.34 -3.62 8.89
N GLN A 184 11.33 -3.47 8.02
CA GLN A 184 10.01 -4.11 8.22
C GLN A 184 10.16 -5.63 8.31
N ILE A 185 10.95 -6.26 7.44
CA ILE A 185 11.23 -7.70 7.50
C ILE A 185 11.85 -8.09 8.85
N ALA A 186 12.82 -7.34 9.35
CA ALA A 186 13.45 -7.62 10.65
C ALA A 186 12.42 -7.53 11.80
N PHE A 187 11.61 -6.48 11.81
CA PHE A 187 10.55 -6.28 12.81
C PHE A 187 9.48 -7.39 12.75
N LEU A 188 8.99 -7.74 11.56
CA LEU A 188 7.98 -8.79 11.37
C LEU A 188 8.51 -10.18 11.76
N ARG A 189 9.79 -10.46 11.47
CA ARG A 189 10.43 -11.69 11.93
C ARG A 189 10.47 -11.77 13.45
N ALA A 190 10.76 -10.66 14.12
CA ALA A 190 10.76 -10.61 15.57
C ALA A 190 9.35 -10.86 16.15
N ILE A 191 8.28 -10.47 15.44
CA ILE A 191 6.89 -10.81 15.82
C ILE A 191 6.66 -12.31 15.67
N VAL A 192 6.91 -12.89 14.48
CA VAL A 192 6.63 -14.30 14.19
C VAL A 192 7.42 -15.23 15.11
N ASN A 193 8.68 -14.88 15.41
CA ASN A 193 9.55 -15.64 16.32
C ASN A 193 9.35 -15.28 17.80
N ARG A 194 8.43 -14.36 18.14
CA ARG A 194 8.10 -13.91 19.49
C ARG A 194 9.32 -13.43 20.29
N THR A 195 10.25 -12.70 19.64
CA THR A 195 11.49 -12.20 20.24
C THR A 195 11.41 -10.74 20.68
N LEU A 196 10.33 -10.03 20.37
CA LEU A 196 10.11 -8.69 20.91
C LEU A 196 9.83 -8.74 22.41
N PRO A 197 10.25 -7.72 23.19
CA PRO A 197 10.06 -7.68 24.64
C PRO A 197 8.63 -7.25 25.01
N VAL A 198 7.65 -8.08 24.69
CA VAL A 198 6.23 -7.92 25.00
C VAL A 198 5.63 -9.23 25.48
N SER A 199 4.46 -9.16 26.12
CA SER A 199 3.74 -10.31 26.65
C SER A 199 3.26 -11.27 25.54
N ALA A 200 3.05 -12.56 25.90
CA ALA A 200 2.42 -13.54 25.00
C ALA A 200 1.04 -13.05 24.52
N HIS A 201 0.26 -12.43 25.40
CA HIS A 201 -1.03 -11.85 25.09
C HIS A 201 -0.95 -10.78 23.97
N ALA A 202 0.09 -9.92 23.99
CA ALA A 202 0.26 -8.91 22.94
C ALA A 202 0.48 -9.53 21.57
N PHE A 203 1.26 -10.60 21.47
CA PHE A 203 1.43 -11.34 20.22
C PHE A 203 0.12 -11.99 19.75
N GLU A 204 -0.59 -12.69 20.64
CA GLU A 204 -1.83 -13.41 20.30
C GLU A 204 -2.95 -12.46 19.83
N MET A 205 -3.12 -11.34 20.49
CA MET A 205 -4.12 -10.35 20.10
C MET A 205 -3.73 -9.62 18.82
N THR A 206 -2.45 -9.32 18.63
CA THR A 206 -1.96 -8.73 17.37
C THR A 206 -2.17 -9.69 16.21
N ASP A 207 -1.85 -10.98 16.36
CA ASP A 207 -2.17 -12.02 15.37
C ASP A 207 -3.67 -12.01 15.01
N ARG A 208 -4.53 -12.02 16.04
CA ARG A 208 -5.99 -12.05 15.86
C ARG A 208 -6.50 -10.88 15.03
N ILE A 209 -6.08 -9.65 15.35
CA ILE A 209 -6.64 -8.45 14.67
C ILE A 209 -5.97 -8.10 13.35
N THR A 210 -4.82 -8.73 13.01
CA THR A 210 -4.12 -8.55 11.74
C THR A 210 -4.46 -9.60 10.70
N LEU A 211 -5.20 -10.66 11.07
CA LEU A 211 -5.68 -11.68 10.13
C LEU A 211 -6.51 -11.03 9.03
N ILE A 212 -6.21 -11.37 7.78
CA ILE A 212 -6.98 -10.92 6.62
C ILE A 212 -7.79 -12.08 6.02
N ASP A 213 -8.92 -11.74 5.37
CA ASP A 213 -9.84 -12.74 4.81
C ASP A 213 -9.25 -13.48 3.58
N ALA A 214 -8.28 -12.86 2.88
CA ALA A 214 -7.66 -13.45 1.70
C ALA A 214 -6.61 -14.51 2.09
N GLN A 215 -6.79 -15.74 1.57
CA GLN A 215 -5.92 -16.87 1.83
C GLN A 215 -5.45 -17.51 0.50
N PRO A 216 -4.54 -16.85 -0.25
CA PRO A 216 -4.08 -17.34 -1.54
C PRO A 216 -3.42 -18.71 -1.39
N ASP A 217 -3.89 -19.71 -2.15
CA ASP A 217 -3.38 -21.08 -2.11
C ASP A 217 -3.23 -21.69 -0.70
N GLY A 218 -4.17 -21.36 0.20
CA GLY A 218 -4.17 -21.88 1.57
C GLY A 218 -3.13 -21.26 2.50
N TRP A 219 -2.51 -20.14 2.12
CA TRP A 219 -1.71 -19.35 3.03
C TRP A 219 -2.61 -18.55 3.98
N ILE A 220 -2.45 -18.73 5.27
CA ILE A 220 -3.08 -17.86 6.29
C ILE A 220 -2.24 -16.60 6.37
N VAL A 221 -2.84 -15.47 6.04
CA VAL A 221 -2.13 -14.20 5.90
C VAL A 221 -2.54 -13.21 6.97
N HIS A 222 -1.54 -12.61 7.61
CA HIS A 222 -1.67 -11.50 8.53
C HIS A 222 -0.97 -10.29 7.94
N GLY A 223 -1.56 -9.12 8.03
CA GLY A 223 -0.91 -7.97 7.45
C GLY A 223 -1.65 -6.65 7.62
N LYS A 224 -0.96 -5.60 7.21
CA LYS A 224 -1.49 -4.24 7.24
C LYS A 224 -1.06 -3.45 6.02
N THR A 225 -2.03 -2.78 5.42
CA THR A 225 -1.80 -1.77 4.39
C THR A 225 -1.42 -0.42 4.99
N GLY A 226 -0.68 0.38 4.25
CA GLY A 226 -0.41 1.78 4.57
C GLY A 226 -0.46 2.63 3.31
N THR A 227 -0.93 3.86 3.43
CA THR A 227 -0.91 4.84 2.34
C THR A 227 -0.45 6.16 2.91
N SER A 228 0.56 6.76 2.28
CA SER A 228 1.09 8.07 2.57
C SER A 228 1.74 8.64 1.31
N SER A 229 2.45 9.74 1.40
CA SER A 229 3.20 10.34 0.28
C SER A 229 4.54 10.88 0.73
N PRO A 230 5.49 11.13 -0.19
CA PRO A 230 6.71 11.87 0.11
C PRO A 230 6.39 13.30 0.59
N GLY A 231 7.30 13.86 1.37
CA GLY A 231 7.21 15.23 1.89
C GLY A 231 7.07 15.24 3.39
N ASP A 232 7.49 16.37 3.99
CA ASP A 232 7.52 16.58 5.43
C ASP A 232 6.56 17.70 5.86
N ASP A 233 5.78 18.24 4.92
CA ASP A 233 4.84 19.35 5.14
C ASP A 233 3.47 18.87 5.66
N GLY A 234 3.29 17.57 5.87
CA GLY A 234 2.04 16.96 6.35
C GLY A 234 0.94 16.88 5.29
N ARG A 235 1.17 17.35 4.06
CA ARG A 235 0.19 17.26 2.97
C ARG A 235 0.27 15.94 2.24
N PHE A 236 -0.88 15.37 1.92
CA PHE A 236 -0.97 14.15 1.14
C PHE A 236 -0.98 14.46 -0.36
N ASP A 237 0.06 14.00 -1.07
CA ASP A 237 0.16 14.10 -2.52
C ASP A 237 -0.34 12.80 -3.17
N ARG A 238 -1.56 12.85 -3.75
CA ARG A 238 -2.17 11.69 -4.42
C ARG A 238 -1.39 11.21 -5.64
N ALA A 239 -0.70 12.11 -6.33
CA ALA A 239 0.06 11.77 -7.53
C ALA A 239 1.36 11.02 -7.22
N ARG A 240 1.85 11.11 -5.98
CA ARG A 240 3.08 10.44 -5.54
C ARG A 240 2.85 9.56 -4.32
N ALA A 241 1.65 8.96 -4.22
CA ALA A 241 1.30 8.17 -3.05
C ALA A 241 2.20 6.94 -2.90
N TYR A 242 2.66 6.69 -1.67
CA TYR A 242 3.24 5.40 -1.28
C TYR A 242 2.14 4.43 -0.93
N GLY A 243 2.27 3.19 -1.39
CA GLY A 243 1.44 2.07 -1.01
C GLY A 243 2.26 0.98 -0.33
N TRP A 244 1.95 0.67 0.92
CA TRP A 244 2.55 -0.41 1.68
C TRP A 244 1.58 -1.58 1.83
N PHE A 245 2.11 -2.79 1.75
CA PHE A 245 1.53 -3.97 2.37
C PHE A 245 2.62 -4.78 3.03
N VAL A 246 2.52 -4.96 4.36
CA VAL A 246 3.50 -5.68 5.16
C VAL A 246 2.81 -6.69 6.07
N GLY A 247 3.50 -7.80 6.38
CA GLY A 247 2.91 -8.83 7.21
C GLY A 247 3.66 -10.16 7.17
N TRP A 248 2.96 -11.20 7.54
CA TRP A 248 3.45 -12.57 7.53
C TRP A 248 2.37 -13.52 7.03
N ALA A 249 2.81 -14.66 6.55
CA ALA A 249 1.92 -15.71 6.11
C ALA A 249 2.46 -17.08 6.50
N ALA A 250 1.55 -18.02 6.80
CA ALA A 250 1.88 -19.38 7.15
C ALA A 250 1.08 -20.39 6.33
N ARG A 251 1.73 -21.50 5.91
CA ARG A 251 1.09 -22.66 5.28
C ARG A 251 1.80 -23.94 5.72
N GLY A 252 1.09 -24.77 6.48
CA GLY A 252 1.70 -25.94 7.12
C GLY A 252 2.83 -25.53 8.08
N THR A 253 4.02 -26.07 7.88
CA THR A 253 5.21 -25.73 8.69
C THR A 253 6.01 -24.53 8.17
N ARG A 254 5.61 -23.96 7.05
CA ARG A 254 6.28 -22.80 6.47
C ARG A 254 5.68 -21.50 6.98
N ALA A 255 6.54 -20.56 7.35
CA ALA A 255 6.15 -19.20 7.64
C ALA A 255 7.09 -18.24 6.91
N VAL A 256 6.53 -17.19 6.33
CA VAL A 256 7.26 -16.14 5.64
C VAL A 256 6.84 -14.79 6.17
N VAL A 257 7.73 -13.81 6.08
CA VAL A 257 7.45 -12.39 6.31
C VAL A 257 7.63 -11.64 5.01
N PHE A 258 6.86 -10.58 4.81
CA PHE A 258 6.90 -9.81 3.56
C PHE A 258 6.73 -8.31 3.78
N ALA A 259 7.33 -7.53 2.88
CA ALA A 259 7.09 -6.11 2.74
C ALA A 259 7.03 -5.77 1.25
N HIS A 260 5.96 -5.11 0.84
CA HIS A 260 5.76 -4.61 -0.51
C HIS A 260 5.48 -3.11 -0.45
N LEU A 261 6.26 -2.34 -1.19
CA LEU A 261 6.19 -0.90 -1.28
C LEU A 261 6.12 -0.47 -2.73
N ILE A 262 5.07 0.25 -3.07
CA ILE A 262 4.89 0.88 -4.38
C ILE A 262 4.86 2.40 -4.24
N GLN A 263 5.08 3.10 -5.33
CA GLN A 263 4.86 4.53 -5.45
C GLN A 263 4.14 4.86 -6.75
N ASP A 264 3.18 5.76 -6.65
CA ASP A 264 2.44 6.29 -7.79
C ASP A 264 3.18 7.42 -8.48
N ASP A 265 3.00 7.54 -9.78
CA ASP A 265 3.43 8.66 -10.62
C ASP A 265 2.22 9.48 -11.13
N ALA A 266 0.99 9.07 -10.78
CA ALA A 266 -0.27 9.77 -11.06
C ALA A 266 -1.35 9.42 -10.02
N PRO A 267 -2.42 10.21 -9.87
CA PRO A 267 -3.53 9.90 -8.97
C PRO A 267 -4.30 8.65 -9.39
N HIS A 268 -4.67 7.81 -8.42
CA HIS A 268 -5.52 6.64 -8.61
C HIS A 268 -6.79 6.72 -7.76
N ASP A 269 -7.86 6.03 -8.19
CA ASP A 269 -9.13 5.94 -7.44
C ASP A 269 -9.02 4.97 -6.26
N VAL A 270 -8.32 3.85 -6.44
CA VAL A 270 -8.04 2.88 -5.38
C VAL A 270 -6.77 3.28 -4.65
N SER A 271 -6.80 3.29 -3.32
CA SER A 271 -5.63 3.68 -2.51
C SER A 271 -4.41 2.82 -2.81
N ALA A 272 -3.22 3.43 -2.80
CA ALA A 272 -1.96 2.76 -3.09
C ALA A 272 -1.71 1.55 -2.17
N GLY A 273 -2.08 1.63 -0.89
CA GLY A 273 -1.94 0.51 0.04
C GLY A 273 -2.82 -0.70 -0.31
N LEU A 274 -4.04 -0.51 -0.81
CA LEU A 274 -4.90 -1.61 -1.26
C LEU A 274 -4.35 -2.25 -2.52
N ARG A 275 -3.88 -1.44 -3.48
CA ARG A 275 -3.24 -1.96 -4.70
C ARG A 275 -1.95 -2.73 -4.39
N ALA A 276 -1.13 -2.24 -3.46
CA ALA A 276 0.05 -2.96 -2.99
C ALA A 276 -0.32 -4.32 -2.36
N ARG A 277 -1.38 -4.38 -1.56
CA ARG A 277 -1.89 -5.62 -0.99
C ARG A 277 -2.29 -6.62 -2.08
N ASP A 278 -3.13 -6.17 -3.00
CA ASP A 278 -3.71 -7.05 -4.01
C ASP A 278 -2.63 -7.57 -4.96
N ALA A 279 -1.67 -6.73 -5.34
CA ALA A 279 -0.51 -7.14 -6.14
C ALA A 279 0.36 -8.19 -5.44
N LEU A 280 0.70 -7.96 -4.16
CA LEU A 280 1.52 -8.94 -3.43
C LEU A 280 0.79 -10.25 -3.19
N LEU A 281 -0.50 -10.22 -2.83
CA LEU A 281 -1.28 -11.43 -2.59
C LEU A 281 -1.38 -12.32 -3.83
N ALA A 282 -1.46 -11.74 -5.02
CA ALA A 282 -1.46 -12.48 -6.28
C ALA A 282 -0.13 -13.23 -6.53
N GLU A 283 1.00 -12.67 -6.08
CA GLU A 283 2.33 -13.24 -6.28
C GLU A 283 2.83 -14.07 -5.09
N LEU A 284 2.28 -13.90 -3.89
CA LEU A 284 2.79 -14.46 -2.64
C LEU A 284 3.01 -15.98 -2.70
N PRO A 285 2.12 -16.80 -3.27
CA PRO A 285 2.34 -18.24 -3.36
C PRO A 285 3.64 -18.62 -4.10
N ALA A 286 3.95 -17.89 -5.17
CA ALA A 286 5.18 -18.11 -5.95
C ALA A 286 6.42 -17.55 -5.24
N LEU A 287 6.32 -16.35 -4.64
CA LEU A 287 7.42 -15.69 -3.94
C LEU A 287 7.83 -16.40 -2.63
N ALA A 288 6.91 -17.11 -1.99
CA ALA A 288 7.14 -17.86 -0.76
C ALA A 288 7.81 -19.22 -0.99
N LEU A 289 8.02 -19.64 -2.24
CA LEU A 289 8.75 -20.85 -2.57
C LEU A 289 10.26 -20.54 -2.71
N PRO A 290 11.16 -21.46 -2.27
CA PRO A 290 12.57 -21.32 -2.60
C PRO A 290 12.74 -21.31 -4.12
N ALA A 291 13.64 -20.47 -4.62
CA ALA A 291 14.00 -20.51 -6.03
C ALA A 291 14.37 -21.93 -6.44
N ALA A 292 13.80 -22.42 -7.55
CA ALA A 292 14.09 -23.74 -8.07
C ALA A 292 15.62 -23.87 -8.28
N GLY A 293 16.28 -24.77 -7.52
CA GLY A 293 17.73 -24.98 -7.59
C GLY A 293 18.55 -24.53 -6.37
N ALA A 294 17.97 -23.91 -5.35
CA ALA A 294 18.67 -23.65 -4.10
C ALA A 294 18.83 -24.96 -3.30
N VAL A 295 19.99 -25.58 -3.38
CA VAL A 295 20.37 -26.71 -2.52
C VAL A 295 20.42 -26.20 -1.07
N PRO A 296 19.71 -26.84 -0.10
CA PRO A 296 19.83 -26.46 1.30
C PRO A 296 21.29 -26.66 1.74
N PRO A 297 21.86 -25.77 2.58
CA PRO A 297 23.16 -26.02 3.16
C PRO A 297 23.11 -27.34 3.93
N ALA A 298 24.13 -28.19 3.71
CA ALA A 298 24.30 -29.43 4.45
C ALA A 298 24.34 -29.09 5.97
N ARG A 299 23.62 -29.91 6.75
CA ARG A 299 23.56 -29.81 8.24
C ARG A 299 24.91 -30.18 8.83
#